data_7b4f129b7158127bca3d79aba579c635
#
_entry.id   7b4f129b7158127bca3d79aba579c635
#
_cell.length_a   1.000
_cell.length_b   1.000
_cell.length_c   1.000
_cell.angle_alpha   90.00
_cell.angle_beta   90.00
_cell.angle_gamma   90.00
#
_symmetry.space_group_name_H-M   'P 1'
#
loop_
_entity.id
_entity.type
_entity.pdbx_description
1 polymer ?
#
loop_
_entity_poly.entity_id
_entity_poly.type
_entity_poly.pdbx_seq_one_letter_code
_entity_poly.pdbx_strand_id
1 'polypeptide(L)'
;MKILLIGANGKIGKILKPEFAKKHEIISAGRTSGDFNVNIRDVNSIEKLFQQIGKIDACICVAGDCYTGELLSLDEEKLNIGIQNKLLGQINLVLIGQKYLNDNGSFTLTSGKMGDKPVKNNAAKAIVNGGINSFILAASLELERGIRINAISPAKVADIPIHELTNAYFKSVESTVNGEIIKVNY
;
A
#
# COMPACT_ATOMS: atom_id res chain seq x y z
N MET A 1 7.57 -4.15 -16.88
CA MET A 1 7.61 -2.98 -15.97
C MET A 1 8.60 -3.24 -14.85
N LYS A 2 9.23 -2.18 -14.34
CA LYS A 2 10.05 -2.19 -13.12
C LYS A 2 9.17 -1.77 -11.94
N ILE A 3 8.91 -2.68 -11.00
CA ILE A 3 7.93 -2.51 -9.93
C ILE A 3 8.62 -2.57 -8.56
N LEU A 4 8.44 -1.52 -7.75
CA LEU A 4 8.84 -1.51 -6.35
C LEU A 4 7.73 -2.15 -5.50
N LEU A 5 8.04 -3.25 -4.80
CA LEU A 5 7.14 -3.92 -3.87
C LEU A 5 7.61 -3.73 -2.43
N ILE A 6 6.93 -2.86 -1.68
CA ILE A 6 7.24 -2.57 -0.28
C ILE A 6 6.42 -3.50 0.63
N GLY A 7 7.10 -4.22 1.51
CA GLY A 7 6.51 -5.26 2.36
C GLY A 7 6.47 -6.65 1.71
N ALA A 8 7.38 -6.91 0.77
CA ALA A 8 7.44 -8.14 -0.03
C ALA A 8 7.50 -9.44 0.81
N ASN A 9 8.04 -9.40 2.02
CA ASN A 9 8.16 -10.56 2.90
C ASN A 9 7.01 -10.69 3.93
N GLY A 10 6.03 -9.78 3.87
CA GLY A 10 4.78 -9.86 4.64
C GLY A 10 3.78 -10.87 4.03
N LYS A 11 2.62 -11.01 4.68
CA LYS A 11 1.58 -11.99 4.27
C LYS A 11 1.14 -11.79 2.81
N ILE A 12 0.83 -10.57 2.41
CA ILE A 12 0.42 -10.24 1.05
C ILE A 12 1.62 -10.28 0.10
N GLY A 13 2.75 -9.68 0.51
CA GLY A 13 3.94 -9.60 -0.34
C GLY A 13 4.48 -10.95 -0.79
N LYS A 14 4.46 -11.96 0.08
CA LYS A 14 4.85 -13.35 -0.25
C LYS A 14 3.96 -13.98 -1.33
N ILE A 15 2.71 -13.55 -1.43
CA ILE A 15 1.77 -13.99 -2.46
C ILE A 15 2.06 -13.23 -3.77
N LEU A 16 2.23 -11.92 -3.70
CA LEU A 16 2.37 -11.07 -4.88
C LEU A 16 3.72 -11.21 -5.57
N LYS A 17 4.83 -11.26 -4.79
CA LYS A 17 6.19 -11.26 -5.35
C LYS A 17 6.39 -12.33 -6.43
N PRO A 18 6.09 -13.62 -6.22
CA PRO A 18 6.28 -14.66 -7.23
C PRO A 18 5.35 -14.49 -8.44
N GLU A 19 4.11 -14.02 -8.23
CA GLU A 19 3.15 -13.84 -9.32
C GLU A 19 3.54 -12.69 -10.25
N PHE A 20 3.92 -11.54 -9.67
CA PHE A 20 4.37 -10.39 -10.44
C PHE A 20 5.72 -10.63 -11.13
N ALA A 21 6.64 -11.39 -10.51
CA ALA A 21 7.93 -11.74 -11.09
C ALA A 21 7.85 -12.58 -12.36
N LYS A 22 6.70 -13.21 -12.66
CA LYS A 22 6.48 -13.92 -13.92
C LYS A 22 6.47 -13.01 -15.16
N LYS A 23 6.15 -11.71 -14.95
CA LYS A 23 5.94 -10.74 -16.05
C LYS A 23 6.73 -9.45 -15.89
N HIS A 24 7.23 -9.14 -14.70
CA HIS A 24 7.80 -7.86 -14.36
C HIS A 24 9.12 -8.01 -13.59
N GLU A 25 9.96 -6.99 -13.67
CA GLU A 25 11.12 -6.83 -12.78
C GLU A 25 10.63 -6.34 -11.40
N ILE A 26 10.89 -7.11 -10.34
CA ILE A 26 10.44 -6.78 -8.99
C ILE A 26 11.64 -6.38 -8.13
N ILE A 27 11.62 -5.13 -7.67
CA ILE A 27 12.49 -4.64 -6.61
C ILE A 27 11.73 -4.75 -5.30
N SER A 28 12.23 -5.56 -4.40
CA SER A 28 11.61 -5.76 -3.08
C SER A 28 12.23 -4.85 -2.03
N ALA A 29 11.38 -4.22 -1.19
CA ALA A 29 11.85 -3.43 -0.08
C ALA A 29 11.04 -3.70 1.20
N GLY A 30 11.69 -3.56 2.34
CA GLY A 30 11.08 -3.73 3.65
C GLY A 30 11.98 -3.25 4.78
N ARG A 31 11.48 -3.26 6.01
CA ARG A 31 12.22 -2.71 7.15
C ARG A 31 13.51 -3.48 7.46
N THR A 32 13.48 -4.78 7.34
CA THR A 32 14.61 -5.68 7.71
C THR A 32 14.93 -6.70 6.62
N SER A 33 14.30 -6.63 5.46
CA SER A 33 14.44 -7.66 4.44
C SER A 33 13.93 -7.17 3.08
N GLY A 34 14.49 -7.72 2.00
CA GLY A 34 14.26 -7.31 0.62
C GLY A 34 15.59 -6.96 -0.04
N ASP A 35 15.55 -6.50 -1.26
CA ASP A 35 16.72 -6.02 -2.00
C ASP A 35 17.22 -4.69 -1.41
N PHE A 36 16.27 -3.91 -0.83
CA PHE A 36 16.54 -2.65 -0.15
C PHE A 36 15.87 -2.59 1.22
N ASN A 37 16.47 -1.85 2.15
CA ASN A 37 15.86 -1.52 3.42
C ASN A 37 15.12 -0.19 3.35
N VAL A 38 13.87 -0.17 3.89
CA VAL A 38 13.08 1.04 4.03
C VAL A 38 12.22 1.00 5.29
N ASN A 39 12.28 2.08 6.05
CA ASN A 39 11.33 2.36 7.10
C ASN A 39 10.35 3.43 6.61
N ILE A 40 9.12 3.03 6.25
CA ILE A 40 8.10 3.96 5.70
C ILE A 40 7.60 5.00 6.71
N ARG A 41 7.97 4.90 8.00
CA ARG A 41 7.73 5.93 9.01
C ARG A 41 8.69 7.11 8.91
N ASP A 42 9.81 6.92 8.21
CA ASP A 42 10.89 7.89 8.09
C ASP A 42 10.98 8.39 6.65
N VAL A 43 10.67 9.66 6.48
CA VAL A 43 10.72 10.37 5.19
C VAL A 43 12.11 10.25 4.55
N ASN A 44 13.18 10.42 5.33
CA ASN A 44 14.54 10.32 4.81
C ASN A 44 14.87 8.91 4.31
N SER A 45 14.34 7.88 4.98
CA SER A 45 14.48 6.49 4.55
C SER A 45 13.77 6.23 3.21
N ILE A 46 12.59 6.83 3.01
CA ILE A 46 11.84 6.75 1.74
C ILE A 46 12.60 7.46 0.62
N GLU A 47 13.09 8.68 0.87
CA GLU A 47 13.85 9.45 -0.12
C GLU A 47 15.11 8.71 -0.55
N LYS A 48 15.88 8.19 0.42
CA LYS A 48 17.08 7.39 0.15
C LYS A 48 16.78 6.15 -0.68
N LEU A 49 15.67 5.44 -0.39
CA LEU A 49 15.24 4.29 -1.19
C LEU A 49 15.02 4.69 -2.65
N PHE A 50 14.22 5.71 -2.92
CA PHE A 50 13.93 6.12 -4.29
C PHE A 50 15.16 6.67 -5.02
N GLN A 51 16.06 7.36 -4.34
CA GLN A 51 17.34 7.80 -4.91
C GLN A 51 18.20 6.61 -5.35
N GLN A 52 18.24 5.53 -4.56
CA GLN A 52 19.02 4.33 -4.87
C GLN A 52 18.45 3.53 -6.05
N ILE A 53 17.13 3.39 -6.13
CA ILE A 53 16.49 2.57 -7.18
C ILE A 53 16.24 3.34 -8.49
N GLY A 54 16.19 4.67 -8.43
CA GLY A 54 15.90 5.51 -9.59
C GLY A 54 14.46 5.38 -10.07
N LYS A 55 14.25 5.53 -11.40
CA LYS A 55 12.92 5.48 -12.02
C LYS A 55 12.30 4.08 -11.99
N ILE A 56 10.99 4.05 -11.75
CA ILE A 56 10.15 2.84 -11.71
C ILE A 56 8.83 3.08 -12.45
N ASP A 57 8.15 2.00 -12.84
CA ASP A 57 6.84 2.07 -13.50
C ASP A 57 5.68 1.94 -12.52
N ALA A 58 5.87 1.21 -11.41
CA ALA A 58 4.84 1.08 -10.40
C ALA A 58 5.45 0.94 -8.99
N CYS A 59 4.70 1.41 -7.99
CA CYS A 59 4.99 1.21 -6.57
C CYS A 59 3.79 0.54 -5.89
N ILE A 60 4.01 -0.65 -5.35
CA ILE A 60 3.02 -1.40 -4.57
C ILE A 60 3.45 -1.37 -3.11
N CYS A 61 2.58 -0.89 -2.22
CA CYS A 61 2.82 -0.95 -0.79
C CYS A 61 1.82 -1.87 -0.09
N VAL A 62 2.33 -2.97 0.45
CA VAL A 62 1.59 -3.91 1.30
C VAL A 62 2.10 -3.91 2.74
N ALA A 63 2.96 -2.95 3.08
CA ALA A 63 3.47 -2.74 4.42
C ALA A 63 2.53 -1.86 5.25
N GLY A 64 2.53 -2.10 6.53
CA GLY A 64 1.79 -1.31 7.52
C GLY A 64 1.22 -2.19 8.61
N ASP A 65 1.14 -1.64 9.81
CA ASP A 65 0.63 -2.31 10.99
C ASP A 65 -0.41 -1.40 11.68
N CYS A 66 -1.33 -1.99 12.42
CA CYS A 66 -2.38 -1.28 13.15
C CYS A 66 -2.73 -2.01 14.44
N TYR A 67 -3.05 -1.26 15.47
CA TYR A 67 -3.58 -1.81 16.71
C TYR A 67 -4.96 -2.45 16.48
N THR A 68 -5.23 -3.50 17.25
CA THR A 68 -6.54 -4.17 17.36
C THR A 68 -6.87 -4.32 18.82
N GLY A 69 -8.02 -3.82 19.27
CA GLY A 69 -8.46 -3.86 20.64
C GLY A 69 -9.72 -3.04 20.87
N GLU A 70 -10.24 -3.10 22.09
CA GLU A 70 -11.45 -2.40 22.49
C GLU A 70 -11.29 -0.87 22.40
N LEU A 71 -12.37 -0.19 22.04
CA LEU A 71 -12.38 1.28 21.92
C LEU A 71 -11.96 1.98 23.22
N LEU A 72 -12.43 1.48 24.37
CA LEU A 72 -12.11 2.06 25.68
C LEU A 72 -10.64 1.88 26.08
N SER A 73 -9.92 0.94 25.44
CA SER A 73 -8.49 0.74 25.65
C SER A 73 -7.62 1.44 24.61
N LEU A 74 -8.25 2.12 23.65
CA LEU A 74 -7.53 2.85 22.61
C LEU A 74 -7.04 4.19 23.16
N ASP A 75 -5.73 4.39 23.11
CA ASP A 75 -5.05 5.61 23.49
C ASP A 75 -4.25 6.17 22.30
N GLU A 76 -3.62 7.31 22.48
CA GLU A 76 -2.81 7.97 21.44
C GLU A 76 -1.65 7.10 20.97
N GLU A 77 -0.96 6.40 21.86
CA GLU A 77 0.17 5.54 21.51
C GLU A 77 -0.28 4.41 20.58
N LYS A 78 -1.34 3.70 20.93
CA LYS A 78 -1.91 2.61 20.13
C LYS A 78 -2.46 3.10 18.79
N LEU A 79 -3.10 4.27 18.77
CA LEU A 79 -3.59 4.87 17.53
C LEU A 79 -2.42 5.25 16.61
N ASN A 80 -1.36 5.84 17.17
CA ASN A 80 -0.16 6.23 16.42
C ASN A 80 0.58 5.04 15.77
N ILE A 81 0.45 3.82 16.30
CA ILE A 81 0.99 2.63 15.61
C ILE A 81 0.48 2.59 14.16
N GLY A 82 -0.82 2.70 13.95
CA GLY A 82 -1.40 2.63 12.61
C GLY A 82 -1.22 3.92 11.79
N ILE A 83 -1.36 5.07 12.44
CA ILE A 83 -1.19 6.36 11.79
C ILE A 83 0.22 6.50 11.21
N GLN A 84 1.25 6.25 11.98
CA GLN A 84 2.63 6.42 11.55
C GLN A 84 3.09 5.30 10.60
N ASN A 85 2.78 4.03 10.94
CA ASN A 85 3.28 2.89 10.18
C ASN A 85 2.51 2.64 8.88
N LYS A 86 1.24 2.95 8.83
CA LYS A 86 0.41 2.58 7.69
C LYS A 86 -0.12 3.80 6.95
N LEU A 87 -0.83 4.71 7.62
CA LEU A 87 -1.45 5.84 6.95
C LEU A 87 -0.39 6.81 6.40
N LEU A 88 0.37 7.45 7.28
CA LEU A 88 1.39 8.41 6.87
C LEU A 88 2.53 7.75 6.08
N GLY A 89 2.92 6.53 6.47
CA GLY A 89 3.93 5.78 5.71
C GLY A 89 3.55 5.58 4.25
N GLN A 90 2.32 5.17 3.95
CA GLN A 90 1.85 4.99 2.58
C GLN A 90 1.63 6.33 1.85
N ILE A 91 1.14 7.35 2.54
CA ILE A 91 1.00 8.70 1.97
C ILE A 91 2.37 9.26 1.56
N ASN A 92 3.36 9.19 2.45
CA ASN A 92 4.72 9.69 2.17
C ASN A 92 5.38 8.96 0.99
N LEU A 93 5.11 7.67 0.80
CA LEU A 93 5.58 6.95 -0.40
C LEU A 93 5.05 7.57 -1.68
N VAL A 94 3.81 8.05 -1.69
CA VAL A 94 3.22 8.73 -2.86
C VAL A 94 3.81 10.13 -3.03
N LEU A 95 3.83 10.93 -1.96
CA LEU A 95 4.30 12.32 -1.99
C LEU A 95 5.76 12.42 -2.48
N ILE A 96 6.62 11.50 -2.04
CA ILE A 96 8.03 11.46 -2.43
C ILE A 96 8.19 10.71 -3.77
N GLY A 97 7.56 9.54 -3.89
CA GLY A 97 7.75 8.61 -4.99
C GLY A 97 7.24 9.09 -6.34
N GLN A 98 6.25 10.02 -6.38
CA GLN A 98 5.71 10.54 -7.64
C GLN A 98 6.79 11.14 -8.55
N LYS A 99 7.88 11.68 -8.00
CA LYS A 99 9.01 12.21 -8.76
C LYS A 99 9.84 11.11 -9.46
N TYR A 100 9.75 9.89 -8.97
CA TYR A 100 10.51 8.73 -9.44
C TYR A 100 9.68 7.76 -10.29
N LEU A 101 8.36 7.95 -10.39
CA LEU A 101 7.56 7.22 -11.35
C LEU A 101 7.79 7.72 -12.78
N ASN A 102 7.82 6.79 -13.71
CA ASN A 102 7.71 7.09 -15.14
C ASN A 102 6.31 7.64 -15.45
N ASP A 103 6.16 8.35 -16.56
CA ASP A 103 4.86 8.80 -17.04
C ASP A 103 3.92 7.60 -17.25
N ASN A 104 2.64 7.76 -16.92
CA ASN A 104 1.63 6.71 -16.87
C ASN A 104 1.90 5.58 -15.85
N GLY A 105 2.82 5.79 -14.92
CA GLY A 105 3.08 4.87 -13.83
C GLY A 105 1.92 4.76 -12.83
N SER A 106 2.09 3.92 -11.79
CA SER A 106 1.01 3.72 -10.83
C SER A 106 1.49 3.52 -9.39
N PHE A 107 0.67 4.00 -8.44
CA PHE A 107 0.73 3.61 -7.04
C PHE A 107 -0.41 2.66 -6.71
N THR A 108 -0.09 1.58 -6.00
CA THR A 108 -1.08 0.67 -5.41
C THR A 108 -0.86 0.60 -3.90
N LEU A 109 -1.73 1.24 -3.14
CA LEU A 109 -1.70 1.21 -1.68
C LEU A 109 -2.57 0.06 -1.16
N THR A 110 -2.40 -0.30 0.12
CA THR A 110 -3.22 -1.34 0.75
C THR A 110 -3.96 -0.76 1.94
N SER A 111 -5.27 -0.61 1.81
CA SER A 111 -6.16 -0.25 2.91
C SER A 111 -6.68 -1.49 3.64
N GLY A 112 -7.96 -1.78 3.58
CA GLY A 112 -8.61 -2.97 4.11
C GLY A 112 -10.06 -2.75 4.48
N LYS A 113 -10.84 -3.83 4.53
CA LYS A 113 -12.29 -3.86 4.78
C LYS A 113 -12.75 -2.96 5.93
N MET A 114 -11.94 -2.82 6.98
CA MET A 114 -12.31 -2.04 8.17
C MET A 114 -12.49 -0.54 7.89
N GLY A 115 -11.95 0.00 6.80
CA GLY A 115 -12.16 1.38 6.39
C GLY A 115 -13.56 1.67 5.85
N ASP A 116 -14.32 0.62 5.50
CA ASP A 116 -15.61 0.67 4.84
C ASP A 116 -16.69 -0.09 5.65
N LYS A 117 -16.34 -1.29 6.11
CA LYS A 117 -17.21 -2.16 6.92
C LYS A 117 -16.50 -2.53 8.23
N PRO A 118 -16.44 -1.61 9.20
CA PRO A 118 -15.76 -1.88 10.47
C PRO A 118 -16.49 -2.95 11.28
N VAL A 119 -15.72 -3.65 12.12
CA VAL A 119 -16.24 -4.57 13.10
C VAL A 119 -15.73 -4.18 14.49
N LYS A 120 -16.35 -4.72 15.54
CA LYS A 120 -15.98 -4.47 16.94
C LYS A 120 -14.45 -4.65 17.15
N ASN A 121 -13.87 -3.87 18.03
CA ASN A 121 -12.45 -3.87 18.39
C ASN A 121 -11.46 -3.46 17.26
N ASN A 122 -11.92 -2.78 16.21
CA ASN A 122 -11.10 -2.36 15.08
C ASN A 122 -11.18 -0.86 14.77
N ALA A 123 -11.47 -0.01 15.75
CA ALA A 123 -11.57 1.44 15.54
C ALA A 123 -10.28 2.04 14.94
N ALA A 124 -9.11 1.69 15.44
CA ALA A 124 -7.84 2.16 14.89
C ALA A 124 -7.63 1.73 13.42
N LYS A 125 -7.99 0.49 13.05
CA LYS A 125 -7.94 0.05 11.66
C LYS A 125 -8.94 0.77 10.76
N ALA A 126 -10.14 1.08 11.29
CA ALA A 126 -11.15 1.81 10.54
C ALA A 126 -10.65 3.22 10.19
N ILE A 127 -10.08 3.94 11.14
CA ILE A 127 -9.50 5.27 10.94
C ILE A 127 -8.40 5.22 9.86
N VAL A 128 -7.44 4.31 10.01
CA VAL A 128 -6.28 4.24 9.13
C VAL A 128 -6.66 3.80 7.70
N ASN A 129 -7.50 2.77 7.57
CA ASN A 129 -7.93 2.30 6.26
C ASN A 129 -8.87 3.31 5.58
N GLY A 130 -9.77 3.94 6.34
CA GLY A 130 -10.63 5.02 5.85
C GLY A 130 -9.81 6.23 5.39
N GLY A 131 -8.78 6.61 6.14
CA GLY A 131 -7.85 7.67 5.75
C GLY A 131 -7.12 7.36 4.44
N ILE A 132 -6.65 6.12 4.24
CA ILE A 132 -6.05 5.70 2.96
C ILE A 132 -7.09 5.80 1.84
N ASN A 133 -8.32 5.31 2.05
CA ASN A 133 -9.36 5.37 1.02
C ASN A 133 -9.65 6.82 0.60
N SER A 134 -9.80 7.73 1.57
CA SER A 134 -10.02 9.15 1.31
C SER A 134 -8.85 9.80 0.58
N PHE A 135 -7.61 9.46 0.98
CA PHE A 135 -6.41 9.94 0.31
C PHE A 135 -6.34 9.50 -1.16
N ILE A 136 -6.66 8.23 -1.46
CA ILE A 136 -6.71 7.72 -2.84
C ILE A 136 -7.63 8.57 -3.71
N LEU A 137 -8.86 8.84 -3.23
CA LEU A 137 -9.85 9.62 -3.98
C LEU A 137 -9.34 11.04 -4.27
N ALA A 138 -8.74 11.71 -3.29
CA ALA A 138 -8.19 13.04 -3.46
C ALA A 138 -6.94 13.03 -4.38
N ALA A 139 -5.97 12.18 -4.10
CA ALA A 139 -4.72 12.14 -4.85
C ALA A 139 -4.90 11.75 -6.33
N SER A 140 -5.92 10.95 -6.64
CA SER A 140 -6.22 10.58 -8.04
C SER A 140 -6.65 11.75 -8.92
N LEU A 141 -7.07 12.86 -8.31
CA LEU A 141 -7.47 14.09 -9.02
C LEU A 141 -6.28 15.02 -9.26
N GLU A 142 -5.18 14.85 -8.52
CA GLU A 142 -4.07 15.81 -8.49
C GLU A 142 -2.75 15.24 -9.05
N LEU A 143 -2.62 13.90 -9.14
CA LEU A 143 -1.41 13.30 -9.71
C LEU A 143 -1.30 13.59 -11.21
N GLU A 144 -0.18 14.19 -11.60
CA GLU A 144 0.12 14.60 -12.97
C GLU A 144 0.77 13.48 -13.81
N ARG A 145 1.10 13.74 -15.05
CA ARG A 145 1.83 12.87 -15.98
C ARG A 145 1.16 11.50 -16.24
N GLY A 146 -0.17 11.44 -16.07
CA GLY A 146 -0.92 10.19 -16.21
C GLY A 146 -0.65 9.16 -15.10
N ILE A 147 -0.02 9.57 -13.99
CA ILE A 147 0.22 8.70 -12.84
C ILE A 147 -1.13 8.38 -12.19
N ARG A 148 -1.37 7.08 -11.99
CA ARG A 148 -2.60 6.55 -11.38
C ARG A 148 -2.33 6.12 -9.94
N ILE A 149 -3.38 6.17 -9.13
CA ILE A 149 -3.32 5.70 -7.75
C ILE A 149 -4.59 4.95 -7.38
N ASN A 150 -4.44 3.76 -6.80
CA ASN A 150 -5.56 2.95 -6.32
C ASN A 150 -5.24 2.34 -4.96
N ALA A 151 -6.25 1.89 -4.24
CA ALA A 151 -6.07 1.05 -3.05
C ALA A 151 -6.69 -0.34 -3.26
N ILE A 152 -6.00 -1.36 -2.77
CA ILE A 152 -6.60 -2.67 -2.55
C ILE A 152 -7.14 -2.71 -1.12
N SER A 153 -8.41 -3.06 -1.00
CA SER A 153 -9.11 -3.17 0.29
C SER A 153 -9.50 -4.63 0.53
N PRO A 154 -8.59 -5.46 1.08
CA PRO A 154 -8.89 -6.87 1.31
C PRO A 154 -9.71 -7.08 2.59
N ALA A 155 -10.51 -8.14 2.60
CA ALA A 155 -11.03 -8.76 3.81
C ALA A 155 -9.86 -9.41 4.61
N LYS A 156 -10.12 -10.44 5.38
CA LYS A 156 -9.06 -11.18 6.07
C LYS A 156 -8.28 -12.01 5.04
N VAL A 157 -7.03 -11.66 4.84
CA VAL A 157 -6.17 -12.21 3.75
C VAL A 157 -6.13 -13.74 3.75
N ALA A 158 -6.18 -14.39 4.93
CA ALA A 158 -6.17 -15.85 5.02
C ALA A 158 -7.41 -16.52 4.40
N ASP A 159 -8.51 -15.76 4.23
CA ASP A 159 -9.78 -16.28 3.74
C ASP A 159 -10.00 -15.90 2.26
N ILE A 160 -9.03 -15.25 1.62
CA ILE A 160 -9.11 -14.80 0.23
C ILE A 160 -8.40 -15.79 -0.68
N PRO A 161 -9.04 -16.29 -1.74
CA PRO A 161 -8.34 -17.05 -2.77
C PRO A 161 -7.16 -16.27 -3.37
N ILE A 162 -6.02 -16.92 -3.52
CA ILE A 162 -4.78 -16.26 -3.98
C ILE A 162 -5.00 -15.52 -5.30
N HIS A 163 -5.71 -16.14 -6.24
CA HIS A 163 -5.96 -15.54 -7.56
C HIS A 163 -6.84 -14.28 -7.48
N GLU A 164 -7.80 -14.21 -6.58
CA GLU A 164 -8.63 -13.00 -6.41
C GLU A 164 -7.79 -11.84 -5.87
N LEU A 165 -6.95 -12.13 -4.87
CA LEU A 165 -6.05 -11.13 -4.31
C LEU A 165 -5.06 -10.63 -5.36
N THR A 166 -4.38 -11.53 -6.07
CA THR A 166 -3.39 -11.16 -7.09
C THR A 166 -4.03 -10.41 -8.26
N ASN A 167 -5.20 -10.83 -8.73
CA ASN A 167 -5.92 -10.15 -9.82
C ASN A 167 -6.31 -8.71 -9.44
N ALA A 168 -6.66 -8.44 -8.18
CA ALA A 168 -6.93 -7.07 -7.72
C ALA A 168 -5.69 -6.17 -7.83
N TYR A 169 -4.50 -6.67 -7.45
CA TYR A 169 -3.26 -5.92 -7.60
C TYR A 169 -2.85 -5.78 -9.07
N PHE A 170 -3.00 -6.82 -9.89
CA PHE A 170 -2.76 -6.72 -11.34
C PHE A 170 -3.70 -5.68 -11.99
N LYS A 171 -5.01 -5.69 -11.63
CA LYS A 171 -5.95 -4.69 -12.11
C LYS A 171 -5.47 -3.26 -11.79
N SER A 172 -5.01 -3.01 -10.57
CA SER A 172 -4.51 -1.70 -10.17
C SER A 172 -3.27 -1.27 -10.96
N VAL A 173 -2.34 -2.20 -11.21
CA VAL A 173 -1.06 -1.90 -11.86
C VAL A 173 -1.16 -1.86 -13.38
N GLU A 174 -1.82 -2.84 -14.00
CA GLU A 174 -1.78 -3.09 -15.45
C GLU A 174 -2.94 -2.44 -16.23
N SER A 175 -4.05 -2.06 -15.56
CA SER A 175 -5.20 -1.43 -16.23
C SER A 175 -5.15 0.10 -16.19
N THR A 176 -6.18 0.74 -16.69
CA THR A 176 -6.33 2.21 -16.71
C THR A 176 -7.10 2.77 -15.53
N VAL A 177 -7.46 1.94 -14.55
CA VAL A 177 -8.23 2.39 -13.37
C VAL A 177 -7.42 3.40 -12.54
N ASN A 178 -8.11 4.44 -12.08
CA ASN A 178 -7.53 5.50 -11.24
C ASN A 178 -8.54 5.94 -10.18
N GLY A 179 -8.07 6.13 -8.95
CA GLY A 179 -8.93 6.54 -7.82
C GLY A 179 -9.84 5.43 -7.29
N GLU A 180 -9.61 4.16 -7.64
CA GLU A 180 -10.47 3.06 -7.24
C GLU A 180 -10.03 2.42 -5.91
N ILE A 181 -11.01 2.14 -5.05
CA ILE A 181 -10.85 1.28 -3.88
C ILE A 181 -11.30 -0.11 -4.25
N ILE A 182 -10.38 -0.95 -4.70
CA ILE A 182 -10.66 -2.31 -5.20
C ILE A 182 -10.89 -3.23 -4.00
N LYS A 183 -12.16 -3.57 -3.77
CA LYS A 183 -12.59 -4.45 -2.67
C LYS A 183 -12.33 -5.91 -3.04
N VAL A 184 -11.80 -6.69 -2.08
CA VAL A 184 -11.51 -8.11 -2.29
C VAL A 184 -12.16 -8.93 -1.18
N ASN A 185 -13.09 -9.80 -1.58
CA ASN A 185 -13.81 -10.75 -0.73
C ASN A 185 -14.68 -10.10 0.38
N TYR A 186 -15.44 -9.02 0.04
CA TYR A 186 -16.53 -8.50 0.90
C TYR A 186 -17.46 -7.53 0.16
#